data_249cac4e4e72c39d1a62b56d5de484b7
#
_entry.id   249cac4e4e72c39d1a62b56d5de484b7
#
_cell.length_a   1.000
_cell.length_b   1.000
_cell.length_c   1.000
_cell.angle_alpha   90.00
_cell.angle_beta   90.00
_cell.angle_gamma   90.00
#
_symmetry.space_group_name_H-M   'P 1'
#
loop_
_entity.id
_entity.type
_entity.pdbx_description
1 polymer ?
#
loop_
_entity_poly.entity_id
_entity_poly.type
_entity_poly.pdbx_seq_one_letter_code
_entity_poly.pdbx_strand_id
1 'polypeptide(L)'
;MPDPKNPVPGSIPVDLMRPEDTTTRLAVSAFNGTADQALGHVRDYAVVVARQMIGTTEEGGNNRGPAIESMLVDAGGKPGMPWCLAFVQRCYQRGFAMCATASVLPQGLHVGHFAQRCLRALPSACSNRPTVGAIALHYPDGYDAPGHCGIVTGIHGAISLSTIEGNTNEAGGRDSTTGDGVWPKIRPLGYWTLFVDIGFLNAPGVA
;
A
#
# COMPACT_ATOMS: atom_id res chain seq x y z
N MET A 1 21.63 0.75 -15.55
CA MET A 1 20.72 1.90 -15.34
C MET A 1 19.89 2.06 -16.59
N PRO A 2 18.56 2.21 -16.51
CA PRO A 2 17.76 2.46 -17.72
C PRO A 2 18.14 3.83 -18.32
N ASP A 3 18.19 3.87 -19.65
CA ASP A 3 18.50 5.07 -20.42
C ASP A 3 17.39 6.13 -20.19
N PRO A 4 17.72 7.35 -19.72
CA PRO A 4 16.72 8.40 -19.48
C PRO A 4 16.02 8.88 -20.76
N LYS A 5 16.49 8.47 -21.94
CA LYS A 5 15.92 8.84 -23.24
C LYS A 5 14.92 7.83 -23.82
N ASN A 6 14.71 6.68 -23.15
CA ASN A 6 13.81 5.65 -23.62
C ASN A 6 13.00 5.06 -22.45
N PRO A 7 11.97 5.80 -21.96
CA PRO A 7 11.13 5.31 -20.87
C PRO A 7 10.37 4.06 -21.31
N VAL A 8 10.27 3.08 -20.39
CA VAL A 8 9.46 1.88 -20.58
C VAL A 8 8.02 2.31 -20.86
N PRO A 9 7.35 1.79 -21.90
CA PRO A 9 5.96 2.14 -22.19
C PRO A 9 5.06 1.85 -20.96
N GLY A 10 4.39 2.88 -20.45
CA GLY A 10 3.53 2.81 -19.26
C GLY A 10 4.18 3.32 -17.97
N SER A 11 5.45 3.77 -17.99
CA SER A 11 6.06 4.45 -16.83
C SER A 11 5.57 5.89 -16.74
N ILE A 12 4.96 6.25 -15.63
CA ILE A 12 4.60 7.65 -15.31
C ILE A 12 5.89 8.36 -14.90
N PRO A 13 6.23 9.52 -15.50
CA PRO A 13 7.39 10.29 -15.11
C PRO A 13 7.34 10.68 -13.62
N VAL A 14 8.46 10.56 -12.92
CA VAL A 14 8.57 10.84 -11.48
C VAL A 14 8.16 12.28 -11.14
N ASP A 15 8.35 13.23 -12.05
CA ASP A 15 7.93 14.62 -11.90
C ASP A 15 6.41 14.84 -11.85
N LEU A 16 5.60 13.90 -12.36
CA LEU A 16 4.13 13.99 -12.31
C LEU A 16 3.55 13.65 -10.93
N MET A 17 4.37 13.36 -9.92
CA MET A 17 3.90 12.90 -8.60
C MET A 17 3.96 13.98 -7.51
N ARG A 18 4.25 15.23 -7.83
CA ARG A 18 4.16 16.33 -6.86
C ARG A 18 2.73 16.87 -6.82
N PRO A 19 2.07 16.92 -5.65
CA PRO A 19 0.66 17.37 -5.53
C PRO A 19 0.42 18.81 -5.98
N GLU A 20 1.45 19.62 -6.02
CA GLU A 20 1.46 21.04 -6.41
C GLU A 20 1.66 21.27 -7.91
N ASP A 21 1.96 20.23 -8.70
CA ASP A 21 2.16 20.39 -10.13
C ASP A 21 0.83 20.53 -10.87
N THR A 22 0.66 21.64 -11.57
CA THR A 22 -0.53 21.94 -12.38
C THR A 22 -0.77 20.88 -13.47
N THR A 23 0.30 20.26 -13.97
CA THR A 23 0.23 19.19 -14.97
C THR A 23 -0.40 17.91 -14.40
N THR A 24 -0.11 17.59 -13.15
CA THR A 24 -0.74 16.47 -12.41
C THR A 24 -2.23 16.71 -12.22
N ARG A 25 -2.65 17.95 -11.92
CA ARG A 25 -4.07 18.33 -11.83
C ARG A 25 -4.80 18.18 -13.16
N LEU A 26 -4.17 18.51 -14.28
CA LEU A 26 -4.76 18.38 -15.62
C LEU A 26 -4.93 16.91 -16.04
N ALA A 27 -3.98 16.03 -15.70
CA ALA A 27 -4.09 14.58 -15.95
C ALA A 27 -5.21 13.93 -15.12
N VAL A 28 -5.39 14.40 -13.89
CA VAL A 28 -6.46 13.94 -12.96
C VAL A 28 -7.84 14.42 -13.41
N SER A 29 -7.97 15.61 -14.01
CA SER A 29 -9.26 16.14 -14.51
C SER A 29 -9.80 15.40 -15.75
N ALA A 30 -9.02 14.53 -16.37
CA ALA A 30 -9.39 13.75 -17.56
C ALA A 30 -9.98 12.36 -17.23
N PHE A 31 -10.12 11.98 -15.95
CA PHE A 31 -10.74 10.71 -15.59
C PHE A 31 -12.27 10.80 -15.69
N ASN A 32 -12.83 10.36 -16.81
CA ASN A 32 -14.28 10.32 -17.09
C ASN A 32 -14.93 8.96 -16.71
N GLY A 33 -14.31 8.21 -15.79
CA GLY A 33 -14.79 6.90 -15.37
C GLY A 33 -15.82 6.96 -14.23
N THR A 34 -16.49 5.82 -13.98
CA THR A 34 -17.33 5.64 -12.80
C THR A 34 -16.51 5.59 -11.51
N ALA A 35 -17.14 5.80 -10.34
CA ALA A 35 -16.46 5.67 -9.03
C ALA A 35 -15.77 4.30 -8.88
N ASP A 36 -16.33 3.24 -9.43
CA ASP A 36 -15.80 1.87 -9.42
C ASP A 36 -14.51 1.73 -10.20
N GLN A 37 -14.46 2.32 -11.40
CA GLN A 37 -13.25 2.38 -12.21
C GLN A 37 -12.17 3.19 -11.50
N ALA A 38 -12.56 4.28 -10.79
CA ALA A 38 -11.62 5.07 -10.01
C ALA A 38 -10.95 4.24 -8.91
N LEU A 39 -11.69 3.43 -8.16
CA LEU A 39 -11.12 2.59 -7.09
C LEU A 39 -10.20 1.48 -7.62
N GLY A 40 -10.51 0.90 -8.79
CA GLY A 40 -9.61 -0.01 -9.49
C GLY A 40 -8.28 0.65 -9.83
N HIS A 41 -8.33 1.86 -10.38
CA HIS A 41 -7.11 2.63 -10.70
C HIS A 41 -6.35 3.08 -9.45
N VAL A 42 -7.03 3.45 -8.36
CA VAL A 42 -6.37 3.74 -7.05
C VAL A 42 -5.49 2.58 -6.63
N ARG A 43 -6.02 1.35 -6.70
CA ARG A 43 -5.28 0.12 -6.39
C ARG A 43 -4.04 -0.03 -7.29
N ASP A 44 -4.20 0.16 -8.60
CA ASP A 44 -3.11 0.03 -9.56
C ASP A 44 -2.02 1.10 -9.33
N TYR A 45 -2.42 2.35 -9.06
CA TYR A 45 -1.49 3.42 -8.68
C TYR A 45 -0.77 3.13 -7.35
N ALA A 46 -1.45 2.53 -6.36
CA ALA A 46 -0.81 2.15 -5.10
C ALA A 46 0.34 1.15 -5.34
N VAL A 47 0.18 0.19 -6.26
CA VAL A 47 1.27 -0.73 -6.68
C VAL A 47 2.41 0.03 -7.35
N VAL A 48 2.12 0.99 -8.24
CA VAL A 48 3.15 1.81 -8.89
C VAL A 48 3.94 2.60 -7.86
N VAL A 49 3.27 3.28 -6.92
CA VAL A 49 3.91 4.03 -5.84
C VAL A 49 4.76 3.12 -4.96
N ALA A 50 4.24 1.94 -4.58
CA ALA A 50 4.99 0.98 -3.77
C ALA A 50 6.30 0.55 -4.46
N ARG A 51 6.26 0.29 -5.78
CA ARG A 51 7.45 -0.06 -6.56
C ARG A 51 8.49 1.07 -6.60
N GLN A 52 8.05 2.32 -6.68
CA GLN A 52 8.94 3.49 -6.68
C GLN A 52 9.60 3.73 -5.33
N MET A 53 8.97 3.26 -4.25
CA MET A 53 9.51 3.39 -2.89
C MET A 53 10.47 2.28 -2.49
N ILE A 54 10.64 1.23 -3.31
CA ILE A 54 11.62 0.16 -3.04
C ILE A 54 13.01 0.78 -2.85
N GLY A 55 13.70 0.37 -1.77
CA GLY A 55 15.01 0.92 -1.40
C GLY A 55 14.94 2.17 -0.54
N THR A 56 13.74 2.66 -0.18
CA THR A 56 13.60 3.66 0.88
C THR A 56 13.98 3.03 2.21
N THR A 57 14.98 3.58 2.89
CA THR A 57 15.52 3.04 4.15
C THR A 57 15.39 4.02 5.30
N GLU A 58 15.49 3.48 6.51
CA GLU A 58 15.60 4.26 7.73
C GLU A 58 16.92 5.01 7.80
N GLU A 59 16.90 6.19 8.39
CA GLU A 59 18.05 7.06 8.57
C GLU A 59 18.06 7.63 10.00
N GLY A 60 19.21 7.56 10.68
CA GLY A 60 19.38 8.17 11.99
C GLY A 60 18.75 7.39 13.16
N GLY A 61 18.35 6.13 12.95
CA GLY A 61 17.86 5.23 13.98
C GLY A 61 16.63 4.44 13.58
N ASN A 62 16.22 3.50 14.40
CA ASN A 62 15.10 2.61 14.16
C ASN A 62 13.78 3.40 14.01
N ASN A 63 13.01 3.11 12.96
CA ASN A 63 11.77 3.79 12.60
C ASN A 63 11.93 5.31 12.41
N ARG A 64 13.08 5.77 11.93
CA ARG A 64 13.43 7.18 11.76
C ARG A 64 13.83 7.50 10.33
N GLY A 65 13.96 8.78 10.05
CA GLY A 65 14.39 9.32 8.77
C GLY A 65 13.31 10.13 8.06
N PRO A 66 13.70 11.11 7.22
CA PRO A 66 12.75 12.08 6.65
C PRO A 66 11.58 11.43 5.89
N ALA A 67 11.86 10.39 5.09
CA ALA A 67 10.83 9.69 4.33
C ALA A 67 9.87 8.92 5.26
N ILE A 68 10.43 8.20 6.25
CA ILE A 68 9.67 7.37 7.19
C ILE A 68 8.81 8.27 8.10
N GLU A 69 9.40 9.33 8.66
CA GLU A 69 8.71 10.26 9.54
C GLU A 69 7.57 11.00 8.82
N SER A 70 7.77 11.36 7.54
CA SER A 70 6.69 11.94 6.73
C SER A 70 5.51 10.97 6.57
N MET A 71 5.78 9.68 6.29
CA MET A 71 4.70 8.67 6.18
C MET A 71 3.98 8.48 7.51
N LEU A 72 4.72 8.43 8.61
CA LEU A 72 4.15 8.30 9.95
C LEU A 72 3.24 9.48 10.30
N VAL A 73 3.69 10.71 10.07
CA VAL A 73 2.90 11.93 10.34
C VAL A 73 1.62 11.95 9.52
N ASP A 74 1.68 11.63 8.23
CA ASP A 74 0.51 11.59 7.34
C ASP A 74 -0.50 10.51 7.74
N ALA A 75 -0.04 9.42 8.35
CA ALA A 75 -0.88 8.36 8.88
C ALA A 75 -1.38 8.64 10.32
N GLY A 76 -1.10 9.82 10.87
CA GLY A 76 -1.49 10.23 12.23
C GLY A 76 -0.60 9.69 13.35
N GLY A 77 0.62 9.26 13.01
CA GLY A 77 1.61 8.75 13.95
C GLY A 77 2.67 9.75 14.36
N LYS A 78 3.71 9.23 15.00
CA LYS A 78 4.88 9.98 15.46
C LYS A 78 6.17 9.28 15.03
N PRO A 79 7.27 10.02 14.83
CA PRO A 79 8.58 9.44 14.60
C PRO A 79 8.94 8.35 15.61
N GLY A 80 9.55 7.26 15.13
CA GLY A 80 9.94 6.12 15.96
C GLY A 80 8.88 5.02 16.12
N MET A 81 7.66 5.20 15.60
CA MET A 81 6.63 4.16 15.60
C MET A 81 6.85 3.14 14.46
N PRO A 82 6.40 1.87 14.60
CA PRO A 82 6.33 0.93 13.48
C PRO A 82 5.54 1.51 12.30
N TRP A 83 6.06 1.37 11.07
CA TRP A 83 5.56 2.13 9.94
C TRP A 83 5.11 1.29 8.72
N CYS A 84 4.99 -0.04 8.87
CA CYS A 84 4.50 -0.89 7.77
C CYS A 84 3.14 -0.42 7.23
N LEU A 85 2.19 -0.08 8.11
CA LEU A 85 0.88 0.40 7.70
C LEU A 85 0.92 1.86 7.21
N ALA A 86 1.82 2.71 7.73
CA ALA A 86 2.02 4.06 7.19
C ALA A 86 2.51 4.03 5.75
N PHE A 87 3.41 3.09 5.40
CA PHE A 87 3.83 2.86 4.03
C PHE A 87 2.65 2.47 3.12
N VAL A 88 1.84 1.49 3.52
CA VAL A 88 0.66 1.07 2.74
C VAL A 88 -0.30 2.25 2.56
N GLN A 89 -0.61 2.99 3.63
CA GLN A 89 -1.49 4.15 3.55
C GLN A 89 -0.93 5.24 2.63
N ARG A 90 0.38 5.51 2.66
CA ARG A 90 1.03 6.46 1.74
C ARG A 90 0.82 6.04 0.28
N CYS A 91 0.99 4.76 -0.05
CA CYS A 91 0.79 4.28 -1.42
C CYS A 91 -0.66 4.50 -1.88
N TYR A 92 -1.62 4.16 -1.05
CA TYR A 92 -3.04 4.35 -1.37
C TYR A 92 -3.47 5.82 -1.38
N GLN A 93 -2.99 6.65 -0.46
CA GLN A 93 -3.24 8.10 -0.47
C GLN A 93 -2.79 8.75 -1.78
N ARG A 94 -1.62 8.36 -2.29
CA ARG A 94 -1.15 8.80 -3.61
C ARG A 94 -2.07 8.30 -4.73
N GLY A 95 -2.51 7.04 -4.68
CA GLY A 95 -3.48 6.50 -5.62
C GLY A 95 -4.81 7.27 -5.61
N PHE A 96 -5.38 7.56 -4.43
CA PHE A 96 -6.58 8.37 -4.28
C PHE A 96 -6.39 9.77 -4.85
N ALA A 97 -5.26 10.43 -4.57
CA ALA A 97 -4.94 11.74 -5.11
C ALA A 97 -4.83 11.73 -6.65
N MET A 98 -4.18 10.71 -7.22
CA MET A 98 -4.07 10.54 -8.68
C MET A 98 -5.41 10.32 -9.36
N CYS A 99 -6.37 9.70 -8.70
CA CYS A 99 -7.72 9.46 -9.22
C CYS A 99 -8.72 10.56 -8.83
N ALA A 100 -8.27 11.65 -8.18
CA ALA A 100 -9.11 12.74 -7.67
C ALA A 100 -10.33 12.25 -6.86
N THR A 101 -10.16 11.18 -6.09
CA THR A 101 -11.22 10.60 -5.26
C THR A 101 -10.84 10.58 -3.78
N ALA A 102 -11.84 10.63 -2.91
CA ALA A 102 -11.62 10.60 -1.47
C ALA A 102 -11.18 9.19 -1.01
N SER A 103 -10.35 9.14 0.03
CA SER A 103 -9.96 7.86 0.63
C SER A 103 -11.16 7.20 1.29
N VAL A 104 -11.36 5.92 0.98
CA VAL A 104 -12.35 5.05 1.65
C VAL A 104 -11.70 4.21 2.75
N LEU A 105 -10.36 4.14 2.80
CA LEU A 105 -9.64 3.35 3.78
C LEU A 105 -9.65 4.03 5.16
N PRO A 106 -9.86 3.27 6.25
CA PRO A 106 -9.70 3.80 7.59
C PRO A 106 -8.23 4.17 7.85
N GLN A 107 -8.00 5.22 8.64
CA GLN A 107 -6.65 5.61 9.04
C GLN A 107 -6.19 4.87 10.30
N GLY A 108 -4.87 4.82 10.53
CA GLY A 108 -4.25 4.32 11.74
C GLY A 108 -2.99 3.51 11.45
N LEU A 109 -2.26 3.15 12.51
CA LEU A 109 -0.96 2.48 12.40
C LEU A 109 -0.96 1.05 12.93
N HIS A 110 -2.01 0.64 13.63
CA HIS A 110 -2.13 -0.70 14.18
C HIS A 110 -2.85 -1.63 13.21
N VAL A 111 -2.15 -2.65 12.70
CA VAL A 111 -2.63 -3.53 11.62
C VAL A 111 -3.91 -4.27 11.99
N GLY A 112 -4.01 -4.85 13.19
CA GLY A 112 -5.21 -5.54 13.62
C GLY A 112 -6.42 -4.61 13.77
N HIS A 113 -6.25 -3.42 14.35
CA HIS A 113 -7.32 -2.43 14.43
C HIS A 113 -7.73 -1.88 13.06
N PHE A 114 -6.79 -1.75 12.13
CA PHE A 114 -7.10 -1.40 10.75
C PHE A 114 -7.94 -2.48 10.09
N ALA A 115 -7.56 -3.77 10.22
CA ALA A 115 -8.33 -4.90 9.73
C ALA A 115 -9.76 -4.92 10.27
N GLN A 116 -9.93 -4.73 11.59
CA GLN A 116 -11.24 -4.68 12.23
C GLN A 116 -12.12 -3.54 11.67
N ARG A 117 -11.52 -2.36 11.43
CA ARG A 117 -12.24 -1.24 10.83
C ARG A 117 -12.62 -1.49 9.37
N CYS A 118 -11.73 -2.11 8.58
CA CYS A 118 -12.03 -2.52 7.21
C CYS A 118 -13.20 -3.53 7.18
N LEU A 119 -13.18 -4.55 8.02
CA LEU A 119 -14.26 -5.52 8.12
C LEU A 119 -15.62 -4.90 8.48
N ARG A 120 -15.63 -3.82 9.27
CA ARG A 120 -16.86 -3.10 9.63
C ARG A 120 -17.34 -2.13 8.54
N ALA A 121 -16.43 -1.36 7.96
CA ALA A 121 -16.77 -0.26 7.04
C ALA A 121 -16.79 -0.70 5.56
N LEU A 122 -16.03 -1.72 5.20
CA LEU A 122 -15.77 -2.16 3.83
C LEU A 122 -15.83 -3.69 3.72
N PRO A 123 -16.90 -4.36 4.21
CA PRO A 123 -16.94 -5.83 4.28
C PRO A 123 -16.77 -6.49 2.91
N SER A 124 -17.30 -5.92 1.84
CA SER A 124 -17.18 -6.42 0.46
C SER A 124 -15.76 -6.33 -0.11
N ALA A 125 -14.93 -5.41 0.42
CA ALA A 125 -13.51 -5.33 0.06
C ALA A 125 -12.63 -6.34 0.81
N CYS A 126 -13.15 -7.00 1.84
CA CYS A 126 -12.40 -7.91 2.71
C CYS A 126 -12.60 -9.36 2.30
N SER A 127 -11.51 -10.10 2.10
CA SER A 127 -11.58 -11.52 1.72
C SER A 127 -10.35 -12.30 2.21
N ASN A 128 -10.42 -13.64 2.11
CA ASN A 128 -9.28 -14.54 2.28
C ASN A 128 -8.59 -14.87 0.95
N ARG A 129 -9.01 -14.24 -0.16
CA ARG A 129 -8.46 -14.45 -1.50
C ARG A 129 -7.62 -13.24 -1.89
N PRO A 130 -6.34 -13.45 -2.23
CA PRO A 130 -5.49 -12.35 -2.69
C PRO A 130 -5.86 -11.91 -4.10
N THR A 131 -5.69 -10.63 -4.35
CA THR A 131 -5.69 -10.02 -5.68
C THR A 131 -4.48 -9.10 -5.79
N VAL A 132 -3.97 -8.90 -6.99
CA VAL A 132 -2.86 -7.96 -7.20
C VAL A 132 -3.35 -6.54 -6.88
N GLY A 133 -2.57 -5.83 -6.09
CA GLY A 133 -2.90 -4.52 -5.57
C GLY A 133 -3.68 -4.53 -4.25
N ALA A 134 -4.17 -5.66 -3.76
CA ALA A 134 -4.79 -5.73 -2.43
C ALA A 134 -3.79 -5.42 -1.30
N ILE A 135 -4.28 -4.90 -0.19
CA ILE A 135 -3.55 -4.81 1.06
C ILE A 135 -3.57 -6.19 1.72
N ALA A 136 -2.41 -6.79 1.93
CA ALA A 136 -2.26 -8.02 2.68
C ALA A 136 -1.99 -7.71 4.16
N LEU A 137 -2.77 -8.29 5.07
CA LEU A 137 -2.72 -8.05 6.51
C LEU A 137 -2.40 -9.35 7.25
N HIS A 138 -1.42 -9.29 8.15
CA HIS A 138 -0.98 -10.37 9.02
C HIS A 138 -1.18 -9.96 10.49
N TYR A 139 -2.07 -10.63 11.19
CA TYR A 139 -2.37 -10.44 12.62
C TYR A 139 -2.84 -11.77 13.24
N PRO A 140 -1.97 -12.81 13.28
CA PRO A 140 -2.35 -14.17 13.68
C PRO A 140 -2.81 -14.26 15.13
N ASP A 141 -2.30 -13.39 16.00
CA ASP A 141 -2.53 -13.39 17.43
C ASP A 141 -3.68 -12.46 17.87
N GLY A 142 -4.52 -12.04 16.89
CA GLY A 142 -5.68 -11.18 17.14
C GLY A 142 -5.45 -9.71 16.86
N TYR A 143 -6.50 -8.91 17.09
CA TYR A 143 -6.51 -7.50 16.67
C TYR A 143 -5.60 -6.60 17.50
N ASP A 144 -5.31 -6.95 18.75
CA ASP A 144 -4.52 -6.14 19.68
C ASP A 144 -3.03 -6.50 19.65
N ALA A 145 -2.67 -7.64 19.06
CA ALA A 145 -1.30 -8.08 18.92
C ALA A 145 -0.57 -7.32 17.79
N PRO A 146 0.76 -7.24 17.86
CA PRO A 146 1.57 -6.71 16.75
C PRO A 146 1.29 -7.45 15.45
N GLY A 147 1.15 -6.70 14.37
CA GLY A 147 0.89 -7.25 13.05
C GLY A 147 1.82 -6.68 11.98
N HIS A 148 1.68 -7.17 10.76
CA HIS A 148 2.43 -6.69 9.61
C HIS A 148 1.53 -6.55 8.38
N CYS A 149 1.95 -5.74 7.39
CA CYS A 149 1.19 -5.56 6.18
C CYS A 149 2.08 -5.23 4.98
N GLY A 150 1.51 -5.44 3.79
CA GLY A 150 2.14 -5.09 2.53
C GLY A 150 1.11 -4.97 1.41
N ILE A 151 1.58 -4.66 0.20
CA ILE A 151 0.76 -4.58 -1.01
C ILE A 151 1.09 -5.78 -1.89
N VAL A 152 0.08 -6.55 -2.29
CA VAL A 152 0.25 -7.70 -3.19
C VAL A 152 0.66 -7.23 -4.58
N THR A 153 1.74 -7.78 -5.11
CA THR A 153 2.25 -7.44 -6.45
C THR A 153 2.30 -8.62 -7.42
N GLY A 154 2.06 -9.83 -6.90
CA GLY A 154 1.98 -11.06 -7.70
C GLY A 154 1.41 -12.23 -6.91
N ILE A 155 0.83 -13.18 -7.62
CA ILE A 155 0.22 -14.39 -7.04
C ILE A 155 0.86 -15.61 -7.70
N HIS A 156 1.42 -16.52 -6.91
CA HIS A 156 2.14 -17.70 -7.37
C HIS A 156 1.34 -18.98 -7.04
N GLY A 157 0.26 -19.19 -7.79
CA GLY A 157 -0.68 -20.28 -7.54
C GLY A 157 -1.35 -20.14 -6.16
N ALA A 158 -1.57 -21.28 -5.50
CA ALA A 158 -2.14 -21.34 -4.16
C ALA A 158 -1.06 -21.38 -3.04
N ILE A 159 0.20 -21.10 -3.37
CA ILE A 159 1.34 -21.38 -2.46
C ILE A 159 1.90 -20.09 -1.85
N SER A 160 2.15 -19.05 -2.66
CA SER A 160 2.83 -17.84 -2.21
C SER A 160 2.41 -16.59 -2.95
N LEU A 161 2.74 -15.44 -2.38
CA LEU A 161 2.50 -14.10 -2.93
C LEU A 161 3.80 -13.32 -3.01
N SER A 162 3.95 -12.52 -4.07
CA SER A 162 4.86 -11.39 -4.07
C SER A 162 4.17 -10.19 -3.43
N THR A 163 4.87 -9.52 -2.51
CA THR A 163 4.42 -8.29 -1.86
C THR A 163 5.53 -7.23 -1.91
N ILE A 164 5.15 -5.97 -1.74
CA ILE A 164 6.07 -4.91 -1.34
C ILE A 164 5.67 -4.47 0.06
N GLU A 165 6.62 -4.46 0.96
CA GLU A 165 6.41 -4.26 2.39
C GLU A 165 7.31 -3.13 2.90
N GLY A 166 6.75 -2.24 3.73
CA GLY A 166 7.52 -1.26 4.49
C GLY A 166 7.86 -1.79 5.87
N ASN A 167 8.86 -1.23 6.51
CA ASN A 167 9.35 -1.65 7.83
C ASN A 167 9.71 -3.14 7.85
N THR A 168 10.49 -3.57 6.85
CA THR A 168 10.97 -4.94 6.69
C THR A 168 12.43 -4.94 6.24
N ASN A 169 13.13 -6.04 6.38
CA ASN A 169 14.54 -6.18 5.98
C ASN A 169 14.66 -6.60 4.52
N GLU A 170 15.74 -6.20 3.84
CA GLU A 170 16.02 -6.63 2.47
C GLU A 170 16.17 -8.16 2.38
N ALA A 171 16.99 -8.76 3.23
CA ALA A 171 17.27 -10.18 3.26
C ALA A 171 16.39 -10.93 4.28
N GLY A 172 15.43 -11.72 3.81
CA GLY A 172 14.68 -12.66 4.66
C GLY A 172 13.90 -11.99 5.79
N GLY A 173 13.42 -12.76 6.72
CA GLY A 173 12.87 -12.32 7.98
C GLY A 173 11.62 -11.43 7.90
N ARG A 174 10.78 -11.61 8.87
CA ARG A 174 9.68 -10.72 9.22
C ARG A 174 10.15 -9.98 10.46
N ASP A 175 10.25 -8.68 10.41
CA ASP A 175 10.30 -7.95 11.64
C ASP A 175 9.91 -6.49 11.44
N SER A 176 8.76 -6.11 11.98
CA SER A 176 8.28 -4.73 12.02
C SER A 176 8.96 -3.90 13.11
N THR A 177 9.79 -4.51 13.96
CA THR A 177 10.53 -3.82 15.01
C THR A 177 11.98 -3.54 14.64
N THR A 178 12.56 -4.33 13.73
CA THR A 178 13.94 -4.22 13.24
C THR A 178 14.02 -4.10 11.72
N GLY A 179 12.89 -3.96 11.04
CA GLY A 179 12.83 -3.73 9.59
C GLY A 179 13.40 -2.37 9.26
N ASP A 180 14.20 -2.29 8.20
CA ASP A 180 15.00 -1.11 7.88
C ASP A 180 14.54 -0.35 6.64
N GLY A 181 13.57 -0.89 5.88
CA GLY A 181 13.22 -0.26 4.61
C GLY A 181 11.94 -0.79 3.94
N VAL A 182 11.79 -0.38 2.68
CA VAL A 182 10.75 -0.85 1.76
C VAL A 182 11.36 -1.86 0.81
N TRP A 183 10.90 -3.12 0.89
CA TRP A 183 11.48 -4.21 0.12
C TRP A 183 10.44 -5.14 -0.52
N PRO A 184 10.72 -5.73 -1.70
CA PRO A 184 9.93 -6.80 -2.26
C PRO A 184 10.12 -8.09 -1.45
N LYS A 185 9.02 -8.81 -1.23
CA LYS A 185 9.01 -10.09 -0.50
C LYS A 185 8.24 -11.16 -1.25
N ILE A 186 8.60 -12.42 -1.00
CA ILE A 186 7.77 -13.58 -1.32
C ILE A 186 7.38 -14.24 -0.01
N ARG A 187 6.07 -14.32 0.24
CA ARG A 187 5.52 -14.90 1.48
C ARG A 187 4.60 -16.08 1.16
N PRO A 188 4.57 -17.13 1.98
CA PRO A 188 3.53 -18.15 1.88
C PRO A 188 2.14 -17.52 1.95
N LEU A 189 1.18 -18.06 1.18
CA LEU A 189 -0.21 -17.55 1.22
C LEU A 189 -0.78 -17.63 2.64
N GLY A 190 -0.55 -18.72 3.37
CA GLY A 190 -1.02 -18.93 4.74
C GLY A 190 -0.38 -18.01 5.80
N TYR A 191 0.60 -17.19 5.43
CA TYR A 191 1.13 -16.14 6.29
C TYR A 191 0.10 -15.02 6.51
N TRP A 192 -0.73 -14.72 5.52
CA TRP A 192 -1.66 -13.60 5.54
C TRP A 192 -3.00 -13.98 6.15
N THR A 193 -3.53 -13.11 7.00
CA THR A 193 -4.80 -13.31 7.73
C THR A 193 -6.00 -12.78 6.95
N LEU A 194 -5.81 -11.65 6.24
CA LEU A 194 -6.88 -10.95 5.51
C LEU A 194 -6.30 -10.18 4.33
N PHE A 195 -7.10 -10.05 3.26
CA PHE A 195 -6.82 -9.14 2.16
C PHE A 195 -7.92 -8.08 2.07
N VAL A 196 -7.52 -6.83 1.80
CA VAL A 196 -8.45 -5.72 1.56
C VAL A 196 -8.22 -5.22 0.14
N ASP A 197 -9.21 -5.40 -0.73
CA ASP A 197 -9.19 -4.95 -2.12
C ASP A 197 -10.34 -3.98 -2.38
N ILE A 198 -10.03 -2.69 -2.44
CA ILE A 198 -11.02 -1.65 -2.67
C ILE A 198 -11.57 -1.62 -4.09
N GLY A 199 -10.93 -2.30 -5.05
CA GLY A 199 -11.44 -2.44 -6.42
C GLY A 199 -12.73 -3.25 -6.51
N PHE A 200 -13.12 -3.97 -5.45
CA PHE A 200 -14.37 -4.74 -5.37
C PHE A 200 -15.51 -4.01 -4.65
N LEU A 201 -15.32 -2.78 -4.18
CA LEU A 201 -16.33 -2.09 -3.36
C LEU A 201 -17.68 -1.91 -4.05
N ASN A 202 -17.71 -1.93 -5.38
CA ASN A 202 -18.91 -1.70 -6.16
C ASN A 202 -19.10 -2.75 -7.28
N ALA A 203 -18.45 -3.93 -7.17
CA ALA A 203 -18.69 -5.00 -8.14
C ALA A 203 -20.16 -5.46 -8.05
N PRO A 204 -20.96 -5.37 -9.13
CA PRO A 204 -22.33 -5.82 -9.10
C PRO A 204 -22.37 -7.32 -8.80
N GLY A 205 -22.99 -7.73 -7.69
CA GLY A 205 -23.29 -9.13 -7.38
C GLY A 205 -22.57 -9.74 -6.18
N VAL A 206 -21.95 -8.98 -5.30
CA VAL A 206 -21.44 -9.46 -4.00
C VAL A 206 -22.33 -8.85 -2.90
N ALA A 207 -23.52 -9.42 -2.76
CA ALA A 207 -24.40 -9.23 -1.61
C ALA A 207 -24.52 -10.58 -0.87
#